data_9474543ed6974d4dcf34e4e8cc8d3596
#
_entry.id   9474543ed6974d4dcf34e4e8cc8d3596
#
_cell.length_a   1.000
_cell.length_b   1.000
_cell.length_c   1.000
_cell.angle_alpha   90.00
_cell.angle_beta   90.00
_cell.angle_gamma   90.00
#
_symmetry.space_group_name_H-M   'P 1'
#
loop_
_entity.id
_entity.type
_entity.pdbx_description
1 polymer ?
#
loop_
_entity_poly.entity_id
_entity_poly.type
_entity_poly.pdbx_seq_one_letter_code
_entity_poly.pdbx_strand_id
1 'polypeptide(L)'
;AIYFHENQLSYPLPENSKVLQKKYERHYGFINISSALAADHVLFNSNYHSESFQVEGLKFLRKFPDYTEPETMDVIQKKSEVLYLGMDLSKFDKYQNIKKNNPLILWNHRWEYDKNPEPFFRNLFKLKDDGIDFKVALLGESFNSKPSIFEEAKNRLKNQIVHYGFCDEFSAYAKWVWMADILPVTSNQDFFGGSVVESMYCDTYPLLPDRLTY
;
A
#
# COMPACT_ATOMS: atom_id res chain seq x y z
N ALA A 1 21.87 2.91 13.23
CA ALA A 1 20.91 2.07 12.50
C ALA A 1 19.98 2.94 11.64
N ILE A 2 19.48 2.39 10.55
CA ILE A 2 18.46 2.98 9.72
C ILE A 2 17.29 2.00 9.57
N TYR A 3 16.05 2.49 9.64
CA TYR A 3 14.85 1.72 9.38
C TYR A 3 14.14 2.25 8.13
N PHE A 4 14.02 1.41 7.12
CA PHE A 4 13.33 1.76 5.88
C PHE A 4 11.83 1.43 6.00
N HIS A 5 10.99 2.46 5.92
CA HIS A 5 9.53 2.32 5.76
C HIS A 5 9.15 2.08 4.30
N GLU A 6 9.90 2.71 3.39
CA GLU A 6 9.80 2.57 1.93
C GLU A 6 11.16 2.83 1.30
N ASN A 7 11.32 2.50 0.02
CA ASN A 7 12.48 2.87 -0.77
C ASN A 7 12.05 3.33 -2.18
N GLN A 8 12.83 4.21 -2.78
CA GLN A 8 12.55 4.75 -4.11
C GLN A 8 13.24 3.97 -5.25
N LEU A 9 13.92 2.87 -4.94
CA LEU A 9 14.51 1.97 -5.93
C LEU A 9 13.43 1.12 -6.63
N SER A 10 12.43 0.68 -5.87
CA SER A 10 11.35 -0.20 -6.34
C SER A 10 9.97 0.44 -6.32
N TYR A 11 9.83 1.68 -5.84
CA TYR A 11 8.54 2.37 -5.81
C TYR A 11 8.11 2.75 -7.24
N PRO A 12 6.89 2.36 -7.69
CA PRO A 12 6.42 2.72 -9.02
C PRO A 12 6.14 4.20 -9.13
N LEU A 13 6.50 4.79 -10.24
CA LEU A 13 6.32 6.22 -10.48
C LEU A 13 5.07 6.49 -11.33
N PRO A 14 4.39 7.65 -11.14
CA PRO A 14 3.21 8.01 -11.92
C PRO A 14 3.55 8.14 -13.41
N GLU A 15 2.71 7.61 -14.30
CA GLU A 15 2.96 7.58 -15.76
C GLU A 15 3.18 8.95 -16.39
N ASN A 16 2.60 10.01 -15.81
CA ASN A 16 2.60 11.36 -16.39
C ASN A 16 3.86 12.19 -16.12
N SER A 17 4.87 11.65 -15.42
CA SER A 17 6.06 12.41 -15.00
C SER A 17 7.40 11.90 -15.57
N LYS A 18 7.39 11.19 -16.68
CA LYS A 18 8.54 10.43 -17.25
C LYS A 18 9.87 11.20 -17.39
N VAL A 19 9.87 12.51 -17.59
CA VAL A 19 11.08 13.30 -17.77
C VAL A 19 11.69 13.78 -16.46
N LEU A 20 10.87 14.27 -15.53
CA LEU A 20 11.30 14.62 -14.17
C LEU A 20 11.66 13.37 -13.36
N GLN A 21 10.96 12.27 -13.59
CA GLN A 21 11.12 10.96 -12.97
C GLN A 21 12.55 10.43 -13.04
N LYS A 22 13.15 10.36 -14.22
CA LYS A 22 14.52 9.81 -14.41
C LYS A 22 15.57 10.54 -13.56
N LYS A 23 15.38 11.84 -13.33
CA LYS A 23 16.31 12.64 -12.52
C LYS A 23 16.09 12.39 -11.03
N TYR A 24 14.84 12.31 -10.58
CA TYR A 24 14.48 12.05 -9.18
C TYR A 24 14.78 10.59 -8.78
N GLU A 25 14.47 9.60 -9.63
CA GLU A 25 14.80 8.19 -9.40
C GLU A 25 16.29 7.99 -9.10
N ARG A 26 17.16 8.58 -9.90
CA ARG A 26 18.61 8.46 -9.69
C ARG A 26 19.07 9.10 -8.38
N HIS A 27 18.50 10.24 -8.04
CA HIS A 27 18.86 10.96 -6.84
C HIS A 27 18.40 10.22 -5.56
N TYR A 28 17.14 9.84 -5.49
CA TYR A 28 16.61 9.15 -4.32
C TYR A 28 17.12 7.71 -4.19
N GLY A 29 17.28 7.00 -5.30
CA GLY A 29 17.92 5.68 -5.29
C GLY A 29 19.34 5.74 -4.76
N PHE A 30 20.12 6.74 -5.16
CA PHE A 30 21.46 6.98 -4.62
C PHE A 30 21.43 7.30 -3.12
N ILE A 31 20.50 8.14 -2.66
CA ILE A 31 20.34 8.44 -1.23
C ILE A 31 19.99 7.16 -0.45
N ASN A 32 19.09 6.33 -0.93
CA ASN A 32 18.73 5.08 -0.28
C ASN A 32 19.96 4.16 -0.10
N ILE A 33 20.74 3.94 -1.17
CA ILE A 33 21.93 3.08 -1.13
C ILE A 33 23.01 3.68 -0.22
N SER A 34 23.32 4.98 -0.37
CA SER A 34 24.38 5.64 0.43
C SER A 34 24.01 5.68 1.92
N SER A 35 22.73 5.91 2.25
CA SER A 35 22.26 5.87 3.64
C SER A 35 22.35 4.46 4.23
N ALA A 36 21.95 3.44 3.48
CA ALA A 36 22.09 2.05 3.88
C ALA A 36 23.56 1.66 4.05
N LEU A 37 24.45 2.11 3.16
CA LEU A 37 25.88 1.82 3.24
C LEU A 37 26.53 2.48 4.45
N ALA A 38 26.15 3.69 4.80
CA ALA A 38 26.68 4.45 5.92
C ALA A 38 26.18 3.95 7.30
N ALA A 39 25.03 3.29 7.35
CA ALA A 39 24.48 2.78 8.62
C ALA A 39 25.20 1.50 9.09
N ASP A 40 25.32 1.28 10.41
CA ASP A 40 25.84 0.03 10.98
C ASP A 40 24.85 -1.12 10.88
N HIS A 41 23.53 -0.81 10.99
CA HIS A 41 22.43 -1.76 10.87
C HIS A 41 21.37 -1.18 9.96
N VAL A 42 20.81 -2.03 9.08
CA VAL A 42 19.76 -1.69 8.14
C VAL A 42 18.55 -2.56 8.43
N LEU A 43 17.41 -1.94 8.65
CA LEU A 43 16.16 -2.62 9.00
C LEU A 43 15.10 -2.38 7.93
N PHE A 44 14.42 -3.45 7.53
CA PHE A 44 13.31 -3.40 6.59
C PHE A 44 12.03 -3.90 7.25
N ASN A 45 10.88 -3.34 6.84
CA ASN A 45 9.59 -3.68 7.43
C ASN A 45 8.98 -4.99 6.90
N SER A 46 9.59 -5.63 5.89
CA SER A 46 9.17 -6.95 5.38
C SER A 46 10.30 -7.64 4.59
N ASN A 47 10.18 -8.95 4.38
CA ASN A 47 11.08 -9.71 3.51
C ASN A 47 11.04 -9.16 2.07
N TYR A 48 9.85 -8.93 1.53
CA TYR A 48 9.67 -8.33 0.21
C TYR A 48 10.41 -6.99 0.08
N HIS A 49 10.32 -6.12 1.11
CA HIS A 49 11.02 -4.85 1.10
C HIS A 49 12.53 -5.02 1.04
N SER A 50 13.09 -5.90 1.87
CA SER A 50 14.52 -6.23 1.87
C SER A 50 14.97 -6.78 0.53
N GLU A 51 14.27 -7.78 0.00
CA GLU A 51 14.60 -8.43 -1.28
C GLU A 51 14.50 -7.44 -2.46
N SER A 52 13.41 -6.66 -2.52
CA SER A 52 13.23 -5.65 -3.58
C SER A 52 14.32 -4.59 -3.55
N PHE A 53 14.74 -4.15 -2.35
CA PHE A 53 15.85 -3.20 -2.19
C PHE A 53 17.15 -3.77 -2.77
N GLN A 54 17.48 -5.03 -2.47
CA GLN A 54 18.69 -5.69 -2.98
C GLN A 54 18.67 -5.83 -4.50
N VAL A 55 17.56 -6.35 -5.05
CA VAL A 55 17.41 -6.57 -6.49
C VAL A 55 17.45 -5.26 -7.27
N GLU A 56 16.67 -4.27 -6.86
CA GLU A 56 16.60 -2.99 -7.58
C GLU A 56 17.82 -2.13 -7.32
N GLY A 57 18.47 -2.22 -6.15
CA GLY A 57 19.74 -1.59 -5.85
C GLY A 57 20.86 -2.07 -6.78
N LEU A 58 20.96 -3.38 -6.98
CA LEU A 58 21.92 -3.95 -7.93
C LEU A 58 21.65 -3.49 -9.37
N LYS A 59 20.39 -3.46 -9.80
CA LYS A 59 20.02 -2.94 -11.12
C LYS A 59 20.34 -1.44 -11.24
N PHE A 60 20.15 -0.68 -10.17
CA PHE A 60 20.45 0.73 -10.11
C PHE A 60 21.95 1.00 -10.29
N LEU A 61 22.80 0.32 -9.50
CA LEU A 61 24.25 0.47 -9.59
C LEU A 61 24.79 0.13 -10.98
N ARG A 62 24.29 -0.93 -11.62
CA ARG A 62 24.67 -1.33 -12.99
C ARG A 62 24.31 -0.31 -14.09
N LYS A 63 23.49 0.72 -13.79
CA LYS A 63 23.18 1.79 -14.74
C LYS A 63 24.26 2.87 -14.84
N PHE A 64 25.24 2.87 -13.92
CA PHE A 64 26.37 3.80 -13.98
C PHE A 64 27.39 3.34 -15.02
N PRO A 65 27.98 4.27 -15.80
CA PRO A 65 28.95 3.92 -16.85
C PRO A 65 30.28 3.42 -16.28
N ASP A 66 30.64 3.91 -15.07
CA ASP A 66 31.90 3.62 -14.38
C ASP A 66 31.61 3.39 -12.89
N TYR A 67 32.49 2.64 -12.21
CA TYR A 67 32.43 2.40 -10.75
C TYR A 67 31.06 1.88 -10.29
N THR A 68 30.59 0.81 -10.91
CA THR A 68 29.28 0.20 -10.61
C THR A 68 29.20 -0.45 -9.24
N GLU A 69 30.34 -0.89 -8.71
CA GLU A 69 30.52 -1.45 -7.35
C GLU A 69 29.35 -2.33 -6.88
N PRO A 70 28.99 -3.40 -7.61
CA PRO A 70 27.84 -4.24 -7.28
C PRO A 70 27.96 -4.91 -5.91
N GLU A 71 29.20 -5.12 -5.42
CA GLU A 71 29.54 -5.66 -4.09
C GLU A 71 29.03 -4.74 -2.94
N THR A 72 28.71 -3.49 -3.21
CA THR A 72 28.05 -2.59 -2.26
C THR A 72 26.76 -3.19 -1.73
N MET A 73 26.00 -3.88 -2.58
CA MET A 73 24.74 -4.51 -2.17
C MET A 73 24.99 -5.70 -1.22
N ASP A 74 26.07 -6.46 -1.40
CA ASP A 74 26.45 -7.54 -0.50
C ASP A 74 26.86 -7.01 0.88
N VAL A 75 27.55 -5.85 0.92
CA VAL A 75 27.90 -5.17 2.18
C VAL A 75 26.64 -4.73 2.92
N ILE A 76 25.67 -4.16 2.21
CA ILE A 76 24.40 -3.74 2.81
C ILE A 76 23.63 -4.97 3.32
N GLN A 77 23.54 -6.04 2.52
CA GLN A 77 22.81 -7.26 2.89
C GLN A 77 23.33 -7.90 4.19
N LYS A 78 24.66 -7.96 4.38
CA LYS A 78 25.29 -8.55 5.58
C LYS A 78 24.91 -7.87 6.90
N LYS A 79 24.44 -6.63 6.84
CA LYS A 79 24.03 -5.83 8.01
C LYS A 79 22.53 -5.47 7.98
N SER A 80 21.78 -6.16 7.11
CA SER A 80 20.34 -5.98 6.94
C SER A 80 19.58 -7.09 7.65
N GLU A 81 18.47 -6.71 8.28
CA GLU A 81 17.52 -7.65 8.86
C GLU A 81 16.08 -7.14 8.70
N VAL A 82 15.11 -8.03 8.85
CA VAL A 82 13.70 -7.69 8.81
C VAL A 82 13.20 -7.47 10.23
N LEU A 83 12.66 -6.29 10.45
CA LEU A 83 11.96 -5.91 11.68
C LEU A 83 10.56 -5.44 11.29
N TYR A 84 9.56 -6.31 11.45
CA TYR A 84 8.19 -5.96 11.14
C TYR A 84 7.72 -4.75 11.94
N LEU A 85 6.89 -3.91 11.30
CA LEU A 85 6.35 -2.71 11.94
C LEU A 85 5.43 -3.10 13.11
N GLY A 86 5.76 -2.64 14.31
CA GLY A 86 4.89 -2.76 15.48
C GLY A 86 3.65 -1.88 15.33
N MET A 87 2.47 -2.46 15.55
CA MET A 87 1.20 -1.73 15.46
C MET A 87 0.42 -1.88 16.77
N ASP A 88 -0.10 -0.77 17.29
CA ASP A 88 -1.05 -0.81 18.40
C ASP A 88 -2.46 -1.14 17.86
N LEU A 89 -2.73 -2.44 17.75
CA LEU A 89 -4.02 -2.93 17.25
C LEU A 89 -5.09 -2.94 18.34
N SER A 90 -4.71 -2.99 19.63
CA SER A 90 -5.64 -3.00 20.75
C SER A 90 -6.55 -1.78 20.82
N LYS A 91 -6.14 -0.66 20.18
CA LYS A 91 -6.96 0.55 20.04
C LYS A 91 -8.30 0.31 19.32
N PHE A 92 -8.41 -0.77 18.53
CA PHE A 92 -9.64 -1.15 17.82
C PHE A 92 -10.67 -1.85 18.71
N ASP A 93 -10.26 -2.50 19.80
CA ASP A 93 -11.08 -3.43 20.60
C ASP A 93 -12.37 -2.81 21.13
N LYS A 94 -12.31 -1.54 21.55
CA LYS A 94 -13.47 -0.82 22.07
C LYS A 94 -14.57 -0.56 21.02
N TYR A 95 -14.34 -0.88 19.76
CA TYR A 95 -15.29 -0.71 18.66
C TYR A 95 -15.82 -2.03 18.09
N GLN A 96 -15.48 -3.17 18.68
CA GLN A 96 -15.77 -4.52 18.18
C GLN A 96 -17.28 -4.86 18.11
N ASN A 97 -18.10 -4.33 19.00
CA ASN A 97 -19.53 -4.69 19.12
C ASN A 97 -20.43 -3.97 18.11
N ILE A 98 -20.13 -4.09 16.81
CA ILE A 98 -20.89 -3.46 15.74
C ILE A 98 -21.62 -4.53 14.93
N LYS A 99 -22.95 -4.36 14.77
CA LYS A 99 -23.77 -5.28 13.97
C LYS A 99 -23.42 -5.20 12.49
N LYS A 100 -23.13 -6.33 11.87
CA LYS A 100 -22.99 -6.50 10.42
C LYS A 100 -24.39 -6.80 9.86
N ASN A 101 -24.90 -5.94 9.00
CA ASN A 101 -26.25 -6.09 8.46
C ASN A 101 -26.30 -6.54 6.99
N ASN A 102 -25.35 -6.11 6.16
CA ASN A 102 -25.24 -6.47 4.74
C ASN A 102 -23.77 -6.70 4.41
N PRO A 103 -23.44 -7.49 3.37
CA PRO A 103 -22.07 -7.65 2.93
C PRO A 103 -21.43 -6.30 2.63
N LEU A 104 -20.39 -5.95 3.40
CA LEU A 104 -19.68 -4.68 3.29
C LEU A 104 -18.27 -4.90 2.75
N ILE A 105 -18.02 -4.34 1.59
CA ILE A 105 -16.70 -4.33 0.94
C ILE A 105 -15.96 -3.08 1.41
N LEU A 106 -14.71 -3.24 1.80
CA LEU A 106 -13.88 -2.14 2.29
C LEU A 106 -12.81 -1.75 1.28
N TRP A 107 -12.61 -0.44 1.14
CA TRP A 107 -11.41 0.16 0.59
C TRP A 107 -10.83 1.11 1.65
N ASN A 108 -9.70 0.77 2.24
CA ASN A 108 -9.04 1.59 3.27
C ASN A 108 -7.62 2.04 2.87
N HIS A 109 -7.37 2.13 1.57
CA HIS A 109 -6.13 2.62 1.01
C HIS A 109 -6.25 4.10 0.59
N ARG A 110 -5.10 4.79 0.49
CA ARG A 110 -5.04 6.12 -0.16
C ARG A 110 -5.59 6.04 -1.59
N TRP A 111 -6.16 7.13 -2.07
CA TRP A 111 -6.73 7.18 -3.41
C TRP A 111 -5.66 7.57 -4.43
N GLU A 112 -4.70 6.68 -4.62
CA GLU A 112 -3.54 6.87 -5.46
C GLU A 112 -3.39 5.75 -6.49
N TYR A 113 -2.60 6.02 -7.53
CA TYR A 113 -2.39 5.11 -8.66
C TYR A 113 -1.70 3.78 -8.25
N ASP A 114 -0.81 3.82 -7.25
CA ASP A 114 -0.09 2.64 -6.75
C ASP A 114 -1.00 1.63 -6.06
N LYS A 115 -2.17 2.07 -5.59
CA LYS A 115 -3.21 1.19 -5.02
C LYS A 115 -4.09 0.55 -6.09
N ASN A 116 -3.89 0.95 -7.37
CA ASN A 116 -4.52 0.33 -8.54
C ASN A 116 -6.04 0.18 -8.40
N PRO A 117 -6.78 1.28 -8.22
CA PRO A 117 -8.22 1.25 -7.94
C PRO A 117 -9.07 0.77 -9.12
N GLU A 118 -8.54 0.80 -10.35
CA GLU A 118 -9.27 0.46 -11.56
C GLU A 118 -9.86 -0.97 -11.52
N PRO A 119 -9.09 -2.05 -11.27
CA PRO A 119 -9.63 -3.40 -11.17
C PRO A 119 -10.65 -3.55 -10.03
N PHE A 120 -10.42 -2.88 -8.90
CA PHE A 120 -11.35 -2.89 -7.77
C PHE A 120 -12.72 -2.39 -8.21
N PHE A 121 -12.81 -1.19 -8.77
CA PHE A 121 -14.08 -0.61 -9.16
C PHE A 121 -14.72 -1.33 -10.36
N ARG A 122 -13.96 -1.80 -11.33
CA ARG A 122 -14.49 -2.59 -12.47
C ARG A 122 -15.19 -3.87 -11.98
N ASN A 123 -14.64 -4.54 -10.98
CA ASN A 123 -15.30 -5.69 -10.38
C ASN A 123 -16.58 -5.30 -9.61
N LEU A 124 -16.59 -4.20 -8.88
CA LEU A 124 -17.80 -3.70 -8.20
C LEU A 124 -18.89 -3.31 -9.21
N PHE A 125 -18.53 -2.71 -10.35
CA PHE A 125 -19.48 -2.41 -11.40
C PHE A 125 -20.10 -3.68 -11.96
N LYS A 126 -19.28 -4.72 -12.19
CA LYS A 126 -19.78 -6.02 -12.66
C LYS A 126 -20.71 -6.67 -11.63
N LEU A 127 -20.35 -6.71 -10.36
CA LEU A 127 -21.22 -7.25 -9.29
C LEU A 127 -22.59 -6.55 -9.28
N LYS A 128 -22.60 -5.22 -9.42
CA LYS A 128 -23.84 -4.46 -9.51
C LYS A 128 -24.65 -4.82 -10.75
N ASP A 129 -24.00 -4.90 -11.94
CA ASP A 129 -24.65 -5.20 -13.20
C ASP A 129 -25.20 -6.65 -13.20
N ASP A 130 -24.54 -7.58 -12.48
CA ASP A 130 -24.99 -8.95 -12.23
C ASP A 130 -26.10 -9.06 -11.16
N GLY A 131 -26.54 -7.93 -10.58
CA GLY A 131 -27.63 -7.88 -9.59
C GLY A 131 -27.24 -8.36 -8.18
N ILE A 132 -25.96 -8.48 -7.89
CA ILE A 132 -25.45 -8.86 -6.56
C ILE A 132 -25.64 -7.69 -5.58
N ASP A 133 -26.28 -7.96 -4.43
CA ASP A 133 -26.43 -6.95 -3.37
C ASP A 133 -25.15 -6.86 -2.51
N PHE A 134 -24.64 -5.66 -2.36
CA PHE A 134 -23.48 -5.34 -1.52
C PHE A 134 -23.49 -3.88 -1.11
N LYS A 135 -22.71 -3.56 -0.09
CA LYS A 135 -22.35 -2.19 0.27
C LYS A 135 -20.82 -2.01 0.18
N VAL A 136 -20.38 -0.78 -0.02
CA VAL A 136 -18.96 -0.45 -0.07
C VAL A 136 -18.66 0.80 0.73
N ALA A 137 -17.65 0.72 1.60
CA ALA A 137 -17.07 1.85 2.30
C ALA A 137 -15.72 2.19 1.64
N LEU A 138 -15.62 3.40 1.11
CA LEU A 138 -14.42 3.93 0.46
C LEU A 138 -13.76 4.91 1.43
N LEU A 139 -12.83 4.39 2.23
CA LEU A 139 -12.03 5.16 3.17
C LEU A 139 -10.72 5.60 2.47
N GLY A 140 -9.96 6.43 3.16
CA GLY A 140 -8.63 6.81 2.73
C GLY A 140 -8.53 8.24 2.24
N GLU A 141 -7.33 8.75 2.37
CA GLU A 141 -6.98 10.11 2.00
C GLU A 141 -7.00 10.28 0.48
N SER A 142 -7.55 11.41 0.05
CA SER A 142 -7.66 11.80 -1.36
C SER A 142 -6.84 13.06 -1.61
N PHE A 143 -5.89 12.97 -2.52
CA PHE A 143 -5.07 14.09 -2.96
C PHE A 143 -5.60 14.67 -4.29
N ASN A 144 -5.06 15.82 -4.70
CA ASN A 144 -5.47 16.53 -5.92
C ASN A 144 -5.34 15.70 -7.22
N SER A 145 -4.53 14.64 -7.18
CA SER A 145 -4.24 13.74 -8.31
C SER A 145 -4.96 12.40 -8.23
N LYS A 146 -6.11 12.33 -7.55
CA LYS A 146 -6.87 11.06 -7.43
C LYS A 146 -7.26 10.50 -8.80
N PRO A 147 -7.22 9.16 -9.00
CA PRO A 147 -7.68 8.53 -10.22
C PRO A 147 -9.16 8.83 -10.52
N SER A 148 -9.49 9.10 -11.78
CA SER A 148 -10.85 9.47 -12.22
C SER A 148 -11.90 8.39 -11.97
N ILE A 149 -11.48 7.14 -11.84
CA ILE A 149 -12.36 6.00 -11.54
C ILE A 149 -13.16 6.19 -10.25
N PHE A 150 -12.65 6.95 -9.26
CA PHE A 150 -13.39 7.26 -8.05
C PHE A 150 -14.63 8.11 -8.31
N GLU A 151 -14.58 9.05 -9.26
CA GLU A 151 -15.75 9.85 -9.65
C GLU A 151 -16.74 9.02 -10.47
N GLU A 152 -16.26 8.15 -11.36
CA GLU A 152 -17.13 7.17 -12.05
C GLU A 152 -17.84 6.28 -11.02
N ALA A 153 -17.10 5.77 -10.02
CA ALA A 153 -17.67 4.93 -8.97
C ALA A 153 -18.72 5.67 -8.13
N LYS A 154 -18.47 6.93 -7.77
CA LYS A 154 -19.44 7.76 -7.03
C LYS A 154 -20.78 7.86 -7.76
N ASN A 155 -20.76 7.97 -9.08
CA ASN A 155 -21.95 8.05 -9.90
C ASN A 155 -22.61 6.67 -10.09
N ARG A 156 -21.84 5.65 -10.48
CA ARG A 156 -22.38 4.32 -10.79
C ARG A 156 -22.82 3.54 -9.56
N LEU A 157 -22.11 3.69 -8.42
CA LEU A 157 -22.36 2.94 -7.18
C LEU A 157 -23.06 3.77 -6.11
N LYS A 158 -23.76 4.84 -6.47
CA LYS A 158 -24.40 5.77 -5.53
C LYS A 158 -25.21 5.08 -4.42
N ASN A 159 -25.93 4.01 -4.75
CA ASN A 159 -26.79 3.28 -3.80
C ASN A 159 -26.03 2.22 -3.00
N GLN A 160 -24.85 1.81 -3.45
CA GLN A 160 -23.98 0.84 -2.79
C GLN A 160 -22.99 1.52 -1.83
N ILE A 161 -22.56 2.75 -2.15
CA ILE A 161 -21.58 3.49 -1.33
C ILE A 161 -22.25 3.96 -0.03
N VAL A 162 -21.72 3.51 1.10
CA VAL A 162 -22.18 3.89 2.45
C VAL A 162 -21.24 4.89 3.12
N HIS A 163 -19.99 4.99 2.66
CA HIS A 163 -19.04 6.01 3.05
C HIS A 163 -18.11 6.36 1.87
N TYR A 164 -17.76 7.64 1.74
CA TYR A 164 -16.91 8.13 0.66
C TYR A 164 -16.00 9.23 1.15
N GLY A 165 -14.73 8.93 1.40
CA GLY A 165 -13.71 9.89 1.82
C GLY A 165 -12.96 9.50 3.08
N PHE A 166 -12.07 10.37 3.51
CA PHE A 166 -11.26 10.19 4.70
C PHE A 166 -12.12 10.22 5.99
N CYS A 167 -11.69 9.47 6.99
CA CYS A 167 -12.26 9.52 8.34
C CYS A 167 -11.33 10.33 9.24
N ASP A 168 -11.71 11.54 9.60
CA ASP A 168 -10.91 12.41 10.47
C ASP A 168 -10.72 11.80 11.87
N GLU A 169 -11.77 11.13 12.38
CA GLU A 169 -11.75 10.52 13.69
C GLU A 169 -11.40 9.02 13.59
N PHE A 170 -10.40 8.59 14.38
CA PHE A 170 -10.04 7.17 14.47
C PHE A 170 -11.24 6.27 14.84
N SER A 171 -12.12 6.77 15.69
CA SER A 171 -13.34 6.05 16.10
C SER A 171 -14.26 5.72 14.92
N ALA A 172 -14.37 6.61 13.94
CA ALA A 172 -15.16 6.37 12.73
C ALA A 172 -14.46 5.35 11.82
N TYR A 173 -13.15 5.49 11.62
CA TYR A 173 -12.34 4.54 10.86
C TYR A 173 -12.43 3.12 11.43
N ALA A 174 -12.19 2.96 12.74
CA ALA A 174 -12.23 1.66 13.41
C ALA A 174 -13.60 0.97 13.29
N LYS A 175 -14.70 1.73 13.40
CA LYS A 175 -16.05 1.20 13.19
C LYS A 175 -16.23 0.66 11.77
N TRP A 176 -15.79 1.36 10.75
CA TRP A 176 -15.89 0.87 9.38
C TRP A 176 -15.08 -0.39 9.15
N VAL A 177 -13.86 -0.47 9.72
CA VAL A 177 -13.02 -1.66 9.62
C VAL A 177 -13.68 -2.86 10.29
N TRP A 178 -14.26 -2.71 11.51
CA TRP A 178 -15.02 -3.77 12.19
C TRP A 178 -16.32 -4.18 11.48
N MET A 179 -16.97 -3.24 10.78
CA MET A 179 -18.19 -3.53 10.03
C MET A 179 -17.93 -4.27 8.72
N ALA A 180 -16.74 -4.14 8.18
CA ALA A 180 -16.39 -4.73 6.89
C ALA A 180 -16.30 -6.26 6.96
N ASP A 181 -16.72 -6.90 5.86
CA ASP A 181 -16.65 -8.35 5.70
C ASP A 181 -15.45 -8.75 4.85
N ILE A 182 -15.11 -7.95 3.84
CA ILE A 182 -14.05 -8.26 2.89
C ILE A 182 -13.26 -7.01 2.49
N LEU A 183 -11.93 -7.16 2.41
CA LEU A 183 -10.99 -6.18 1.90
C LEU A 183 -10.29 -6.72 0.64
N PRO A 184 -10.78 -6.42 -0.57
CA PRO A 184 -10.05 -6.74 -1.79
C PRO A 184 -8.86 -5.77 -1.96
N VAL A 185 -7.66 -6.31 -2.09
CA VAL A 185 -6.43 -5.53 -2.27
C VAL A 185 -5.96 -5.65 -3.71
N THR A 186 -5.85 -4.51 -4.39
CA THR A 186 -5.40 -4.45 -5.79
C THR A 186 -4.04 -3.78 -5.97
N SER A 187 -3.40 -3.37 -4.87
CA SER A 187 -2.15 -2.60 -4.84
C SER A 187 -1.07 -3.17 -5.74
N ASN A 188 -0.39 -2.28 -6.47
CA ASN A 188 0.83 -2.57 -7.22
C ASN A 188 2.08 -2.31 -6.40
N GLN A 189 1.94 -1.63 -5.26
CA GLN A 189 3.03 -1.36 -4.33
C GLN A 189 2.52 -1.34 -2.89
N ASP A 190 3.19 -2.14 -2.07
CA ASP A 190 3.07 -2.15 -0.61
C ASP A 190 4.31 -2.85 -0.03
N PHE A 191 4.96 -2.23 0.93
CA PHE A 191 6.11 -2.84 1.60
C PHE A 191 5.74 -3.55 2.89
N PHE A 192 4.62 -3.18 3.51
CA PHE A 192 4.16 -3.80 4.75
C PHE A 192 2.65 -4.10 4.75
N GLY A 193 1.82 -3.18 4.29
CA GLY A 193 0.37 -3.38 4.23
C GLY A 193 -0.34 -3.16 5.57
N GLY A 194 0.00 -2.09 6.29
CA GLY A 194 -0.57 -1.81 7.61
C GLY A 194 -2.10 -1.80 7.65
N SER A 195 -2.76 -1.23 6.63
CA SER A 195 -4.22 -1.24 6.51
C SER A 195 -4.82 -2.65 6.37
N VAL A 196 -4.05 -3.58 5.77
CA VAL A 196 -4.44 -5.00 5.68
C VAL A 196 -4.35 -5.66 7.06
N VAL A 197 -3.25 -5.41 7.80
CA VAL A 197 -3.07 -5.94 9.16
C VAL A 197 -4.18 -5.44 10.09
N GLU A 198 -4.53 -4.15 10.04
CA GLU A 198 -5.66 -3.59 10.80
C GLU A 198 -6.99 -4.26 10.46
N SER A 199 -7.24 -4.51 9.18
CA SER A 199 -8.45 -5.17 8.72
C SER A 199 -8.54 -6.63 9.17
N MET A 200 -7.42 -7.38 9.08
CA MET A 200 -7.34 -8.75 9.59
C MET A 200 -7.59 -8.82 11.11
N TYR A 201 -7.04 -7.89 11.85
CA TYR A 201 -7.28 -7.78 13.30
C TYR A 201 -8.75 -7.57 13.64
N CYS A 202 -9.47 -6.86 12.79
CA CYS A 202 -10.90 -6.57 12.94
C CYS A 202 -11.82 -7.61 12.25
N ASP A 203 -11.36 -8.84 12.02
CA ASP A 203 -12.12 -9.93 11.38
C ASP A 203 -12.63 -9.61 9.96
N THR A 204 -12.00 -8.67 9.26
CA THR A 204 -12.28 -8.42 7.86
C THR A 204 -11.46 -9.39 7.00
N TYR A 205 -12.12 -10.18 6.14
CA TYR A 205 -11.44 -11.14 5.27
C TYR A 205 -10.61 -10.44 4.18
N PRO A 206 -9.28 -10.59 4.16
CA PRO A 206 -8.44 -9.98 3.14
C PRO A 206 -8.42 -10.85 1.89
N LEU A 207 -8.76 -10.28 0.74
CA LEU A 207 -8.57 -10.90 -0.58
C LEU A 207 -7.32 -10.31 -1.21
N LEU A 208 -6.21 -11.02 -1.08
CA LEU A 208 -4.86 -10.54 -1.39
C LEU A 208 -4.37 -11.05 -2.74
N PRO A 209 -3.61 -10.26 -3.51
CA PRO A 209 -2.89 -10.76 -4.66
C PRO A 209 -1.65 -11.56 -4.21
N ASP A 210 -1.27 -12.59 -4.98
CA ASP A 210 -0.04 -13.38 -4.75
C ASP A 210 1.19 -12.60 -5.22
N ARG A 211 1.51 -11.50 -4.53
CA ARG A 211 2.65 -10.63 -4.81
C ARG A 211 2.94 -9.67 -3.66
N LEU A 212 4.04 -8.91 -3.78
CA LEU A 212 4.49 -7.91 -2.81
C LEU A 212 4.78 -8.54 -1.45
N THR A 213 4.35 -7.88 -0.38
CA THR A 213 4.51 -8.35 1.00
C THR A 213 3.41 -9.35 1.43
N TYR A 214 2.43 -9.57 0.59
CA TYR A 214 1.27 -10.42 0.92
C TYR A 214 1.54 -11.89 0.75
#